data_2092be0269484c539f3ce9f04e8d16c3
#
_entry.id   2092be0269484c539f3ce9f04e8d16c3
#
_cell.length_a   1.000
_cell.length_b   1.000
_cell.length_c   1.000
_cell.angle_alpha   90.00
_cell.angle_beta   90.00
_cell.angle_gamma   90.00
#
_symmetry.space_group_name_H-M   'P 1'
#
loop_
_entity.id
_entity.type
_entity.pdbx_description
1 polymer ?
#
loop_
_entity_poly.entity_id
_entity_poly.type
_entity_poly.pdbx_seq_one_letter_code
_entity_poly.pdbx_strand_id
1 'polypeptide(L)'
;MSERPILAENTANTRRRALLAVLGAALPLGATGAAAPSIAASPLAVAIARRYRVEPSAVERVIALAEKHFPAEPTLLLAIVGVESSWRPWAVGQAGEVGLCQVRPDMHGASATALADPSVNIRTAGHVLRKCLSRARGDVAGAVARYNGRGAAAEEYAARVLTEREILVGMIDGWTF
;
A
#
# COMPACT_ATOMS: atom_id res chain seq x y z
N MET A 1 20.62 -55.91 1.74
CA MET A 1 21.83 -55.60 0.97
C MET A 1 21.54 -54.28 0.31
N SER A 2 22.03 -53.27 0.93
CA SER A 2 23.25 -52.53 0.54
C SER A 2 22.95 -51.57 -0.60
N GLU A 3 23.15 -50.30 -0.65
CA GLU A 3 23.89 -49.32 0.15
C GLU A 3 23.50 -47.91 -0.30
N ARG A 4 23.53 -46.96 0.60
CA ARG A 4 23.77 -45.56 0.24
C ARG A 4 25.25 -45.43 -0.19
N PRO A 5 25.62 -44.41 -0.95
CA PRO A 5 26.16 -43.18 -0.38
C PRO A 5 25.90 -41.90 -1.17
N ILE A 6 25.95 -40.79 -0.50
CA ILE A 6 27.00 -39.82 -0.10
C ILE A 6 26.92 -38.55 -0.92
N LEU A 7 26.61 -37.47 -0.22
CA LEU A 7 27.20 -36.14 -0.16
C LEU A 7 28.27 -35.75 -1.22
N ALA A 8 28.08 -34.58 -1.84
CA ALA A 8 29.14 -33.65 -2.18
C ALA A 8 28.52 -32.25 -2.19
N GLU A 9 28.69 -31.48 -1.16
CA GLU A 9 29.72 -30.46 -0.92
C GLU A 9 29.87 -29.45 -2.06
N ASN A 10 29.25 -28.32 -1.83
CA ASN A 10 29.79 -27.00 -1.65
C ASN A 10 31.21 -26.76 -2.17
N THR A 11 31.32 -25.86 -3.16
CA THR A 11 32.55 -25.08 -3.34
C THR A 11 32.20 -23.64 -3.72
N ALA A 12 32.46 -22.82 -2.72
CA ALA A 12 32.66 -21.39 -2.83
C ALA A 12 33.59 -21.02 -3.98
N ASN A 13 33.21 -20.06 -4.80
CA ASN A 13 34.15 -19.46 -5.72
C ASN A 13 34.34 -17.95 -5.43
N THR A 14 35.33 -17.72 -4.59
CA THR A 14 36.01 -16.46 -4.37
C THR A 14 36.95 -16.21 -5.54
N ARG A 15 36.68 -15.24 -6.40
CA ARG A 15 37.71 -14.62 -7.28
C ARG A 15 37.42 -13.13 -7.40
N ARG A 16 38.15 -12.37 -6.58
CA ARG A 16 39.37 -11.58 -6.91
C ARG A 16 39.09 -10.36 -7.76
N ARG A 17 39.27 -9.26 -7.06
CA ARG A 17 39.64 -7.90 -7.45
C ARG A 17 40.47 -7.82 -8.72
N ALA A 18 40.06 -6.98 -9.65
CA ALA A 18 40.97 -6.30 -10.55
C ALA A 18 40.72 -4.80 -10.46
N LEU A 19 41.68 -4.12 -9.89
CA LEU A 19 41.85 -2.67 -9.85
C LEU A 19 42.26 -2.21 -11.24
N LEU A 20 41.46 -1.35 -11.88
CA LEU A 20 41.92 -0.54 -12.98
C LEU A 20 41.59 0.91 -12.69
N ALA A 21 42.61 1.62 -12.25
CA ALA A 21 42.59 3.06 -12.13
C ALA A 21 42.67 3.63 -13.56
N VAL A 22 41.64 4.35 -13.97
CA VAL A 22 41.70 5.27 -15.11
C VAL A 22 41.51 6.67 -14.53
N LEU A 23 42.62 7.43 -14.54
CA LEU A 23 42.55 8.88 -14.37
C LEU A 23 41.80 9.46 -15.58
N GLY A 24 40.63 10.01 -15.33
CA GLY A 24 39.83 10.76 -16.29
C GLY A 24 39.37 12.04 -15.64
N ALA A 25 39.76 13.15 -16.21
CA ALA A 25 39.59 14.53 -15.77
C ALA A 25 38.14 14.82 -15.29
N ALA A 26 38.03 15.39 -14.12
CA ALA A 26 36.79 15.93 -13.57
C ALA A 26 36.41 17.22 -14.33
N LEU A 27 35.36 17.14 -15.14
CA LEU A 27 34.60 18.32 -15.54
C LEU A 27 33.55 18.58 -14.45
N PRO A 28 33.40 19.81 -13.94
CA PRO A 28 32.31 20.13 -13.06
C PRO A 28 31.03 20.26 -13.90
N LEU A 29 30.25 19.19 -14.01
CA LEU A 29 28.86 19.35 -14.37
C LEU A 29 28.16 19.98 -13.17
N GLY A 30 27.92 21.26 -13.26
CA GLY A 30 26.94 21.96 -12.42
C GLY A 30 25.54 21.42 -12.68
N ALA A 31 25.20 20.29 -12.07
CA ALA A 31 23.84 19.86 -11.96
C ALA A 31 23.20 20.70 -10.84
N THR A 32 22.68 21.87 -11.21
CA THR A 32 21.61 22.50 -10.45
C THR A 32 20.40 21.57 -10.59
N GLY A 33 20.39 20.50 -9.80
CA GLY A 33 19.21 19.70 -9.58
C GLY A 33 18.19 20.61 -8.91
N ALA A 34 17.30 21.20 -9.70
CA ALA A 34 16.10 21.80 -9.18
C ALA A 34 15.38 20.70 -8.40
N ALA A 35 15.45 20.77 -7.06
CA ALA A 35 14.64 19.92 -6.21
C ALA A 35 13.19 20.13 -6.65
N ALA A 36 12.52 19.06 -7.06
CA ALA A 36 11.11 19.11 -7.37
C ALA A 36 10.42 19.79 -6.17
N PRO A 37 9.46 20.70 -6.39
CA PRO A 37 8.80 21.41 -5.30
C PRO A 37 8.26 20.36 -4.32
N SER A 38 8.79 20.42 -3.10
CA SER A 38 8.26 19.61 -1.99
C SER A 38 6.86 20.15 -1.73
N ILE A 39 5.85 19.42 -2.20
CA ILE A 39 4.46 19.72 -1.84
C ILE A 39 4.39 19.53 -0.34
N ALA A 40 4.16 20.61 0.39
CA ALA A 40 3.95 20.53 1.83
C ALA A 40 2.77 19.59 2.09
N ALA A 41 2.99 18.59 2.95
CA ALA A 41 1.96 17.62 3.26
C ALA A 41 0.75 18.34 3.91
N SER A 42 -0.46 17.97 3.51
CA SER A 42 -1.70 18.49 4.08
C SER A 42 -1.81 18.19 5.58
N PRO A 43 -2.58 18.99 6.35
CA PRO A 43 -2.83 18.69 7.76
C PRO A 43 -3.34 17.25 7.98
N LEU A 44 -4.20 16.75 7.11
CA LEU A 44 -4.68 15.37 7.13
C LEU A 44 -3.54 14.36 6.95
N ALA A 45 -2.66 14.60 5.97
CA ALA A 45 -1.52 13.71 5.75
C ALA A 45 -0.58 13.68 6.96
N VAL A 46 -0.36 14.83 7.60
CA VAL A 46 0.45 14.92 8.83
C VAL A 46 -0.21 14.17 9.99
N ALA A 47 -1.52 14.31 10.17
CA ALA A 47 -2.26 13.63 11.23
C ALA A 47 -2.22 12.10 11.05
N ILE A 48 -2.49 11.62 9.84
CA ILE A 48 -2.39 10.18 9.49
C ILE A 48 -0.95 9.69 9.68
N ALA A 49 0.04 10.42 9.20
CA ALA A 49 1.44 10.05 9.30
C ALA A 49 1.89 9.86 10.76
N ARG A 50 1.44 10.75 11.67
CA ARG A 50 1.68 10.62 13.11
C ARG A 50 1.03 9.37 13.70
N ARG A 51 -0.25 9.13 13.37
CA ARG A 51 -1.02 7.98 13.87
C ARG A 51 -0.40 6.64 13.47
N TYR A 52 -0.01 6.51 12.20
CA TYR A 52 0.48 5.25 11.63
C TYR A 52 2.02 5.15 11.58
N ARG A 53 2.74 6.19 11.97
CA ARG A 53 4.21 6.28 11.96
C ARG A 53 4.79 6.02 10.56
N VAL A 54 4.24 6.74 9.59
CA VAL A 54 4.64 6.69 8.18
C VAL A 54 5.02 8.08 7.68
N GLU A 55 5.66 8.16 6.52
CA GLU A 55 6.09 9.44 5.95
C GLU A 55 4.91 10.28 5.44
N PRO A 56 4.77 11.57 5.84
CA PRO A 56 3.66 12.42 5.42
C PRO A 56 3.54 12.54 3.90
N SER A 57 4.65 12.61 3.17
CA SER A 57 4.65 12.67 1.71
C SER A 57 4.14 11.39 1.04
N ALA A 58 4.32 10.24 1.69
CA ALA A 58 3.76 8.98 1.21
C ALA A 58 2.23 8.96 1.43
N VAL A 59 1.77 9.45 2.58
CA VAL A 59 0.35 9.59 2.87
C VAL A 59 -0.32 10.54 1.89
N GLU A 60 0.28 11.72 1.63
CA GLU A 60 -0.23 12.69 0.66
C GLU A 60 -0.46 12.07 -0.72
N ARG A 61 0.50 11.28 -1.19
CA ARG A 61 0.35 10.55 -2.47
C ARG A 61 -0.81 9.56 -2.45
N VAL A 62 -1.03 8.85 -1.34
CA VAL A 62 -2.14 7.90 -1.21
C VAL A 62 -3.48 8.62 -1.15
N ILE A 63 -3.57 9.78 -0.46
CA ILE A 63 -4.77 10.63 -0.46
C ILE A 63 -5.12 11.04 -1.89
N ALA A 64 -4.17 11.60 -2.63
CA ALA A 64 -4.39 12.00 -4.03
C ALA A 64 -4.82 10.84 -4.93
N LEU A 65 -4.29 9.63 -4.70
CA LEU A 65 -4.71 8.43 -5.42
C LEU A 65 -6.14 8.00 -5.05
N ALA A 66 -6.52 8.09 -3.78
CA ALA A 66 -7.89 7.79 -3.35
C ALA A 66 -8.89 8.78 -3.95
N GLU A 67 -8.60 10.07 -3.93
CA GLU A 67 -9.41 11.11 -4.56
C GLU A 67 -9.55 10.88 -6.07
N LYS A 68 -8.47 10.53 -6.75
CA LYS A 68 -8.48 10.24 -8.18
C LYS A 68 -9.29 8.99 -8.54
N HIS A 69 -9.14 7.92 -7.78
CA HIS A 69 -9.67 6.61 -8.15
C HIS A 69 -10.99 6.25 -7.44
N PHE A 70 -11.36 6.98 -6.40
CA PHE A 70 -12.62 6.80 -5.68
C PHE A 70 -13.19 8.15 -5.20
N PRO A 71 -13.48 9.09 -6.12
CA PRO A 71 -13.82 10.48 -5.80
C PRO A 71 -15.13 10.65 -5.04
N ALA A 72 -16.05 9.68 -5.11
CA ALA A 72 -17.33 9.78 -4.43
C ALA A 72 -17.18 9.76 -2.89
N GLU A 73 -16.22 8.99 -2.38
CA GLU A 73 -15.96 8.90 -0.95
C GLU A 73 -14.51 8.45 -0.65
N PRO A 74 -13.50 9.33 -0.86
CA PRO A 74 -12.08 8.97 -0.70
C PRO A 74 -11.76 8.46 0.70
N THR A 75 -12.38 9.03 1.74
CA THR A 75 -12.17 8.66 3.15
C THR A 75 -12.52 7.20 3.45
N LEU A 76 -13.51 6.64 2.77
CA LEU A 76 -13.84 5.22 2.91
C LEU A 76 -12.70 4.32 2.39
N LEU A 77 -12.11 4.67 1.24
CA LEU A 77 -10.97 3.93 0.70
C LEU A 77 -9.72 4.10 1.56
N LEU A 78 -9.49 5.31 2.12
CA LEU A 78 -8.39 5.57 3.06
C LEU A 78 -8.56 4.79 4.38
N ALA A 79 -9.78 4.63 4.86
CA ALA A 79 -10.08 3.82 6.04
C ALA A 79 -9.73 2.34 5.79
N ILE A 80 -10.03 1.81 4.60
CA ILE A 80 -9.59 0.47 4.19
C ILE A 80 -8.06 0.37 4.24
N VAL A 81 -7.32 1.36 3.71
CA VAL A 81 -5.85 1.40 3.81
C VAL A 81 -5.36 1.31 5.26
N GLY A 82 -6.02 2.05 6.16
CA GLY A 82 -5.70 2.03 7.59
C GLY A 82 -5.86 0.64 8.21
N VAL A 83 -6.99 0.01 7.98
CA VAL A 83 -7.34 -1.30 8.55
C VAL A 83 -6.53 -2.44 7.93
N GLU A 84 -6.29 -2.41 6.62
CA GLU A 84 -5.65 -3.50 5.88
C GLU A 84 -4.14 -3.56 6.07
N SER A 85 -3.47 -2.44 5.97
CA SER A 85 -2.00 -2.43 5.96
C SER A 85 -1.38 -1.53 7.01
N SER A 86 -2.17 -0.74 7.73
CA SER A 86 -1.66 0.37 8.54
C SER A 86 -0.74 1.28 7.70
N TRP A 87 -1.18 1.59 6.48
CA TRP A 87 -0.49 2.46 5.52
C TRP A 87 0.86 1.93 5.00
N ARG A 88 1.11 0.61 5.09
CA ARG A 88 2.35 -0.01 4.59
C ARG A 88 2.15 -0.57 3.17
N PRO A 89 2.77 0.03 2.13
CA PRO A 89 2.56 -0.39 0.75
C PRO A 89 3.16 -1.76 0.42
N TRP A 90 4.11 -2.23 1.24
CA TRP A 90 4.75 -3.55 1.08
C TRP A 90 4.11 -4.66 1.91
N ALA A 91 2.96 -4.41 2.54
CA ALA A 91 2.29 -5.42 3.34
C ALA A 91 1.88 -6.63 2.48
N VAL A 92 2.12 -7.84 3.01
CA VAL A 92 1.68 -9.10 2.40
C VAL A 92 0.89 -9.86 3.45
N GLY A 93 -0.34 -10.23 3.11
CA GLY A 93 -1.24 -10.99 3.97
C GLY A 93 -0.98 -12.50 3.89
N GLN A 94 -1.62 -13.24 4.78
CA GLN A 94 -1.42 -14.69 4.90
C GLN A 94 -1.95 -15.48 3.70
N ALA A 95 -2.98 -14.99 3.02
CA ALA A 95 -3.52 -15.62 1.81
C ALA A 95 -2.98 -15.00 0.52
N GLY A 96 -1.86 -14.24 0.62
CA GLY A 96 -1.19 -13.62 -0.53
C GLY A 96 -1.78 -12.27 -0.94
N GLU A 97 -2.54 -11.63 -0.07
CA GLU A 97 -2.99 -10.25 -0.26
C GLU A 97 -1.79 -9.30 -0.29
N VAL A 98 -1.85 -8.25 -1.12
CA VAL A 98 -0.71 -7.36 -1.36
C VAL A 98 -1.10 -5.90 -1.19
N GLY A 99 -0.21 -5.16 -0.54
CA GLY A 99 -0.15 -3.71 -0.56
C GLY A 99 -1.13 -3.01 0.37
N LEU A 100 -1.35 -1.73 0.10
CA LEU A 100 -2.10 -0.81 0.95
C LEU A 100 -3.51 -1.29 1.30
N CYS A 101 -4.23 -1.83 0.33
CA CYS A 101 -5.62 -2.29 0.47
C CYS A 101 -5.73 -3.82 0.48
N GLN A 102 -4.63 -4.54 0.66
CA GLN A 102 -4.58 -6.00 0.72
C GLN A 102 -5.38 -6.68 -0.40
N VAL A 103 -5.05 -6.30 -1.65
CA VAL A 103 -5.72 -6.83 -2.83
C VAL A 103 -5.16 -8.21 -3.17
N ARG A 104 -6.04 -9.15 -3.47
CA ARG A 104 -5.66 -10.51 -3.88
C ARG A 104 -5.35 -10.61 -5.37
N PRO A 105 -4.12 -11.01 -5.76
CA PRO A 105 -3.72 -11.14 -7.17
C PRO A 105 -4.60 -12.10 -7.96
N ASP A 106 -4.88 -13.28 -7.39
CA ASP A 106 -5.66 -14.35 -8.01
C ASP A 106 -7.13 -13.98 -8.29
N MET A 107 -7.67 -13.04 -7.54
CA MET A 107 -9.07 -12.62 -7.66
C MET A 107 -9.28 -11.41 -8.58
N HIS A 108 -8.23 -10.64 -8.85
CA HIS A 108 -8.39 -9.33 -9.50
C HIS A 108 -7.55 -9.15 -10.76
N GLY A 109 -6.88 -10.21 -11.23
CA GLY A 109 -6.19 -10.22 -12.53
C GLY A 109 -4.95 -9.32 -12.60
N ALA A 110 -4.39 -8.94 -11.45
CA ALA A 110 -3.15 -8.20 -11.37
C ALA A 110 -2.07 -9.02 -10.67
N SER A 111 -0.83 -8.96 -11.14
CA SER A 111 0.26 -9.68 -10.46
C SER A 111 0.57 -9.08 -9.09
N ALA A 112 1.14 -9.88 -8.20
CA ALA A 112 1.59 -9.41 -6.89
C ALA A 112 2.59 -8.24 -7.02
N THR A 113 3.49 -8.31 -8.00
CA THR A 113 4.45 -7.24 -8.29
C THR A 113 3.74 -5.94 -8.71
N ALA A 114 2.71 -6.03 -9.55
CA ALA A 114 1.92 -4.86 -9.95
C ALA A 114 1.14 -4.27 -8.77
N LEU A 115 0.58 -5.12 -7.90
CA LEU A 115 -0.17 -4.70 -6.71
C LEU A 115 0.71 -4.12 -5.60
N ALA A 116 2.02 -4.33 -5.63
CA ALA A 116 2.96 -3.64 -4.75
C ALA A 116 3.10 -2.14 -5.07
N ASP A 117 2.73 -1.71 -6.29
CA ASP A 117 2.66 -0.29 -6.65
C ASP A 117 1.41 0.36 -6.03
N PRO A 118 1.56 1.44 -5.23
CA PRO A 118 0.43 2.11 -4.58
C PRO A 118 -0.66 2.57 -5.53
N SER A 119 -0.31 3.04 -6.73
CA SER A 119 -1.30 3.54 -7.71
C SER A 119 -2.14 2.41 -8.28
N VAL A 120 -1.50 1.28 -8.60
CA VAL A 120 -2.19 0.07 -9.07
C VAL A 120 -3.08 -0.49 -7.95
N ASN A 121 -2.56 -0.54 -6.73
CA ASN A 121 -3.26 -1.08 -5.56
C ASN A 121 -4.54 -0.29 -5.26
N ILE A 122 -4.42 1.03 -5.06
CA ILE A 122 -5.55 1.93 -4.76
C ILE A 122 -6.58 1.93 -5.90
N ARG A 123 -6.15 1.97 -7.16
CA ARG A 123 -7.05 1.89 -8.32
C ARG A 123 -7.85 0.59 -8.32
N THR A 124 -7.17 -0.54 -8.10
CA THR A 124 -7.83 -1.86 -8.08
C THR A 124 -8.81 -1.96 -6.92
N ALA A 125 -8.39 -1.56 -5.72
CA ALA A 125 -9.25 -1.54 -4.54
C ALA A 125 -10.48 -0.66 -4.73
N GLY A 126 -10.32 0.55 -5.27
CA GLY A 126 -11.44 1.44 -5.60
C GLY A 126 -12.42 0.82 -6.60
N HIS A 127 -11.91 0.05 -7.59
CA HIS A 127 -12.78 -0.69 -8.52
C HIS A 127 -13.55 -1.82 -7.82
N VAL A 128 -12.90 -2.57 -6.93
CA VAL A 128 -13.54 -3.63 -6.14
C VAL A 128 -14.61 -3.04 -5.24
N LEU A 129 -14.31 -1.96 -4.53
CA LEU A 129 -15.24 -1.30 -3.61
C LEU A 129 -16.47 -0.75 -4.34
N ARG A 130 -16.31 -0.15 -5.53
CA ARG A 130 -17.47 0.27 -6.37
C ARG A 130 -18.38 -0.90 -6.72
N LYS A 131 -17.81 -2.05 -7.09
CA LYS A 131 -18.59 -3.26 -7.35
C LYS A 131 -19.33 -3.75 -6.10
N CYS A 132 -18.71 -3.67 -4.94
CA CYS A 132 -19.35 -4.03 -3.67
C CYS A 132 -20.51 -3.08 -3.35
N LEU A 133 -20.32 -1.77 -3.50
CA LEU A 133 -21.37 -0.75 -3.31
C LEU A 133 -22.56 -0.95 -4.24
N SER A 134 -22.29 -1.20 -5.51
CA SER A 134 -23.36 -1.49 -6.48
C SER A 134 -24.17 -2.73 -6.08
N ARG A 135 -23.50 -3.80 -5.67
CA ARG A 135 -24.17 -5.04 -5.22
C ARG A 135 -24.90 -4.89 -3.88
N ALA A 136 -24.43 -4.00 -3.02
CA ALA A 136 -25.06 -3.67 -1.76
C ALA A 136 -26.16 -2.61 -1.89
N ARG A 137 -26.46 -2.13 -3.11
CA ARG A 137 -27.50 -1.12 -3.39
C ARG A 137 -27.34 0.16 -2.57
N GLY A 138 -26.08 0.58 -2.33
CA GLY A 138 -25.77 1.77 -1.56
C GLY A 138 -25.61 1.54 -0.05
N ASP A 139 -25.87 0.34 0.46
CA ASP A 139 -25.53 -0.01 1.84
C ASP A 139 -24.00 -0.06 1.99
N VAL A 140 -23.43 0.97 2.63
CA VAL A 140 -21.98 1.12 2.81
C VAL A 140 -21.43 0.02 3.71
N ALA A 141 -22.09 -0.30 4.81
CA ALA A 141 -21.63 -1.34 5.75
C ALA A 141 -21.60 -2.72 5.06
N GLY A 142 -22.69 -3.06 4.36
CA GLY A 142 -22.76 -4.29 3.59
C GLY A 142 -21.77 -4.33 2.42
N ALA A 143 -21.45 -3.19 1.81
CA ALA A 143 -20.43 -3.12 0.77
C ALA A 143 -19.02 -3.38 1.32
N VAL A 144 -18.68 -2.77 2.45
CA VAL A 144 -17.40 -2.98 3.12
C VAL A 144 -17.27 -4.41 3.63
N ALA A 145 -18.33 -4.98 4.19
CA ALA A 145 -18.33 -6.41 4.55
C ALA A 145 -18.03 -7.29 3.33
N ARG A 146 -18.68 -7.02 2.18
CA ARG A 146 -18.44 -7.77 0.92
C ARG A 146 -17.03 -7.60 0.36
N TYR A 147 -16.38 -6.49 0.64
CA TYR A 147 -14.98 -6.26 0.25
C TYR A 147 -14.07 -7.30 0.90
N ASN A 148 -14.26 -7.56 2.19
CA ASN A 148 -13.49 -8.56 2.94
C ASN A 148 -13.99 -10.00 2.71
N GLY A 149 -15.32 -10.20 2.50
CA GLY A 149 -15.88 -11.52 2.33
C GLY A 149 -17.34 -11.65 2.74
N ARG A 150 -17.66 -12.66 3.56
CA ARG A 150 -19.01 -12.94 4.06
C ARG A 150 -18.97 -13.46 5.50
N GLY A 151 -20.10 -13.34 6.20
CA GLY A 151 -20.29 -13.84 7.57
C GLY A 151 -19.81 -12.87 8.64
N ALA A 152 -19.84 -13.30 9.89
CA ALA A 152 -19.59 -12.45 11.06
C ALA A 152 -18.23 -11.72 11.01
N ALA A 153 -17.16 -12.39 10.57
CA ALA A 153 -15.85 -11.77 10.43
C ALA A 153 -15.84 -10.60 9.42
N ALA A 154 -16.65 -10.68 8.37
CA ALA A 154 -16.81 -9.58 7.41
C ALA A 154 -17.60 -8.40 8.01
N GLU A 155 -18.57 -8.67 8.85
CA GLU A 155 -19.33 -7.64 9.58
C GLU A 155 -18.46 -6.92 10.61
N GLU A 156 -17.65 -7.65 11.36
CA GLU A 156 -16.64 -7.09 12.29
C GLU A 156 -15.60 -6.25 11.53
N TYR A 157 -15.16 -6.71 10.37
CA TYR A 157 -14.28 -5.94 9.50
C TYR A 157 -14.93 -4.63 9.06
N ALA A 158 -16.19 -4.67 8.61
CA ALA A 158 -16.93 -3.47 8.22
C ALA A 158 -17.03 -2.47 9.37
N ALA A 159 -17.32 -2.93 10.58
CA ALA A 159 -17.38 -2.07 11.76
C ALA A 159 -16.02 -1.37 12.00
N ARG A 160 -14.90 -2.08 11.91
CA ARG A 160 -13.56 -1.48 12.05
C ARG A 160 -13.27 -0.43 10.98
N VAL A 161 -13.59 -0.72 9.72
CA VAL A 161 -13.38 0.24 8.61
C VAL A 161 -14.23 1.49 8.80
N LEU A 162 -15.49 1.36 9.19
CA LEU A 162 -16.37 2.50 9.42
C LEU A 162 -15.91 3.35 10.62
N THR A 163 -15.46 2.72 11.70
CA THR A 163 -14.85 3.44 12.83
C THR A 163 -13.59 4.19 12.38
N GLU A 164 -12.72 3.58 11.59
CA GLU A 164 -11.53 4.25 11.07
C GLU A 164 -11.89 5.41 10.14
N ARG A 165 -12.94 5.27 9.33
CA ARG A 165 -13.45 6.34 8.49
C ARG A 165 -13.91 7.55 9.33
N GLU A 166 -14.63 7.34 10.43
CA GLU A 166 -15.05 8.41 11.34
C GLU A 166 -13.86 9.14 11.95
N ILE A 167 -12.81 8.40 12.33
CA ILE A 167 -11.56 8.98 12.83
C ILE A 167 -10.91 9.87 11.76
N LEU A 168 -10.84 9.41 10.51
CA LEU A 168 -10.27 10.21 9.41
C LEU A 168 -11.10 11.46 9.12
N VAL A 169 -12.42 11.36 9.16
CA VAL A 169 -13.33 12.52 9.01
C VAL A 169 -13.09 13.52 10.15
N GLY A 170 -13.00 13.06 11.40
CA GLY A 170 -12.67 13.92 12.53
C GLY A 170 -11.32 14.64 12.38
N MET A 171 -10.30 13.98 11.78
CA MET A 171 -9.02 14.64 11.47
C MET A 171 -9.16 15.74 10.41
N ILE A 172 -10.05 15.56 9.43
CA ILE A 172 -10.35 16.59 8.41
C ILE A 172 -11.03 17.79 9.06
N ASP A 173 -11.96 17.55 9.96
CA ASP A 173 -12.73 18.60 10.66
C ASP A 173 -11.93 19.27 11.78
N GLY A 174 -10.66 18.89 11.98
CA GLY A 174 -9.78 19.51 12.99
C GLY A 174 -10.01 18.99 14.41
N TRP A 175 -10.65 17.83 14.58
CA TRP A 175 -10.77 17.19 15.88
C TRP A 175 -9.40 16.60 16.29
N THR A 176 -8.78 17.22 17.28
CA THR A 176 -7.57 16.69 17.92
C THR A 176 -8.00 15.68 18.98
N PHE A 177 -7.68 14.42 18.77
CA PHE A 177 -7.80 13.36 19.78
C PHE A 177 -6.53 13.29 20.64
#